data_84dd9c4e669a78b4a6a0c794dd32b3c1
#
_entry.id   84dd9c4e669a78b4a6a0c794dd32b3c1
#
_cell.length_a   1.000
_cell.length_b   1.000
_cell.length_c   1.000
_cell.angle_alpha   90.00
_cell.angle_beta   90.00
_cell.angle_gamma   90.00
#
_symmetry.space_group_name_H-M   'P 1'
#
loop_
_entity.id
_entity.type
_entity.pdbx_description
1 polymer ?
#
loop_
_entity_poly.entity_id
_entity_poly.type
_entity_poly.pdbx_seq_one_letter_code
_entity_poly.pdbx_strand_id
1 'polypeptide(L)'
;MWKTVVVCFAMLVRAGTCFAAGSAAADLTDTETRWLKGAWPVIAFAKSQAIPLDIVVQPQSAPGIAPISLAYISGRCKLVLSMRGNVEARATLERIEPDLLAATLELMAAHELGHCRRYLDGAWNGLPAGFVAAALPDDINPALRLSYSDMKATRREEGYADLVALAWTQQHHPSLYPRVHAWLLAERSKDLIPGSHHDTLVWVQLAKDATTLVQSSTFASSTALWAAGLALDN
;
A
#
# COMPACT_ATOMS: atom_id res chain seq x y z
N MET A 1 -24.48 14.48 -61.17
CA MET A 1 -25.61 14.66 -60.25
C MET A 1 -25.88 13.32 -59.57
N TRP A 2 -25.32 13.11 -58.40
CA TRP A 2 -25.53 11.88 -57.62
C TRP A 2 -26.39 12.23 -56.40
N LYS A 3 -27.56 11.59 -56.30
CA LYS A 3 -28.51 11.76 -55.19
C LYS A 3 -28.08 10.85 -54.04
N THR A 4 -27.73 11.45 -52.92
CA THR A 4 -27.44 10.76 -51.66
C THR A 4 -28.76 10.41 -50.99
N VAL A 5 -29.03 9.11 -50.81
CA VAL A 5 -30.17 8.59 -50.02
C VAL A 5 -29.69 8.45 -48.58
N VAL A 6 -30.25 9.23 -47.67
CA VAL A 6 -30.07 9.08 -46.21
C VAL A 6 -31.10 8.08 -45.69
N VAL A 7 -30.63 6.92 -45.24
CA VAL A 7 -31.44 5.94 -44.55
C VAL A 7 -31.34 6.19 -43.05
N CYS A 8 -32.39 6.72 -42.42
CA CYS A 8 -32.53 6.79 -40.96
C CYS A 8 -32.82 5.41 -40.41
N PHE A 9 -31.87 4.82 -39.69
CA PHE A 9 -32.12 3.61 -38.86
C PHE A 9 -32.58 4.07 -37.49
N ALA A 10 -33.88 3.90 -37.22
CA ALA A 10 -34.44 4.06 -35.86
C ALA A 10 -34.05 2.84 -35.00
N MET A 11 -33.10 3.01 -34.10
CA MET A 11 -32.84 2.01 -33.05
C MET A 11 -33.86 2.14 -31.95
N LEU A 12 -34.74 1.14 -31.87
CA LEU A 12 -35.57 0.91 -30.68
C LEU A 12 -34.67 0.50 -29.50
N VAL A 13 -34.39 1.43 -28.58
CA VAL A 13 -33.81 1.12 -27.28
C VAL A 13 -34.88 0.45 -26.44
N ARG A 14 -34.82 -0.87 -26.32
CA ARG A 14 -35.56 -1.59 -25.28
C ARG A 14 -34.89 -1.29 -23.95
N ALA A 15 -35.57 -0.50 -23.10
CA ALA A 15 -35.22 -0.35 -21.69
C ALA A 15 -35.41 -1.69 -20.98
N GLY A 16 -34.35 -2.50 -20.96
CA GLY A 16 -34.26 -3.65 -20.07
C GLY A 16 -34.08 -3.14 -18.64
N THR A 17 -35.07 -3.30 -17.81
CA THR A 17 -34.93 -3.13 -16.35
C THR A 17 -33.97 -4.20 -15.85
N CYS A 18 -32.70 -3.87 -15.73
CA CYS A 18 -31.77 -4.64 -14.92
C CYS A 18 -32.23 -4.48 -13.46
N PHE A 19 -32.97 -5.45 -12.96
CA PHE A 19 -33.01 -5.71 -11.54
C PHE A 19 -31.58 -6.07 -11.13
N ALA A 20 -30.85 -5.12 -10.54
CA ALA A 20 -29.67 -5.44 -9.76
C ALA A 20 -30.16 -6.34 -8.61
N ALA A 21 -29.95 -7.64 -8.77
CA ALA A 21 -30.06 -8.56 -7.64
C ALA A 21 -29.04 -8.03 -6.61
N GLY A 22 -29.56 -7.46 -5.54
CA GLY A 22 -28.74 -7.06 -4.40
C GLY A 22 -27.98 -8.30 -3.96
N SER A 23 -26.68 -8.34 -4.24
CA SER A 23 -25.78 -9.32 -3.65
C SER A 23 -25.93 -9.13 -2.15
N ALA A 24 -26.57 -10.09 -1.47
CA ALA A 24 -26.51 -10.16 -0.01
C ALA A 24 -25.02 -10.10 0.33
N ALA A 25 -24.62 -9.11 1.13
CA ALA A 25 -23.24 -8.99 1.60
C ALA A 25 -22.92 -10.31 2.28
N ALA A 26 -22.04 -11.11 1.66
CA ALA A 26 -21.64 -12.38 2.25
C ALA A 26 -20.95 -12.08 3.58
N ASP A 27 -21.29 -12.82 4.62
CA ASP A 27 -20.69 -12.67 5.94
C ASP A 27 -19.16 -12.78 5.84
N LEU A 28 -18.47 -11.99 6.65
CA LEU A 28 -17.01 -12.04 6.74
C LEU A 28 -16.57 -13.40 7.29
N THR A 29 -15.59 -13.99 6.67
CA THR A 29 -14.91 -15.19 7.21
C THR A 29 -14.11 -14.82 8.47
N ASP A 30 -13.70 -15.83 9.24
CA ASP A 30 -12.86 -15.64 10.42
C ASP A 30 -11.53 -14.94 10.05
N THR A 31 -10.93 -15.31 8.91
CA THR A 31 -9.71 -14.68 8.42
C THR A 31 -9.95 -13.20 8.09
N GLU A 32 -11.00 -12.89 7.32
CA GLU A 32 -11.38 -11.50 7.00
C GLU A 32 -11.64 -10.68 8.27
N THR A 33 -12.34 -11.28 9.23
CA THR A 33 -12.64 -10.64 10.53
C THR A 33 -11.37 -10.35 11.32
N ARG A 34 -10.41 -11.28 11.37
CA ARG A 34 -9.13 -11.11 12.09
C ARG A 34 -8.30 -9.99 11.47
N TRP A 35 -8.16 -9.97 10.14
CA TRP A 35 -7.44 -8.93 9.44
C TRP A 35 -8.09 -7.55 9.62
N LEU A 36 -9.41 -7.46 9.47
CA LEU A 36 -10.13 -6.20 9.63
C LEU A 36 -10.04 -5.67 11.07
N LYS A 37 -10.16 -6.55 12.07
CA LYS A 37 -9.97 -6.17 13.48
C LYS A 37 -8.55 -5.67 13.75
N GLY A 38 -7.53 -6.33 13.20
CA GLY A 38 -6.14 -5.89 13.34
C GLY A 38 -5.86 -4.56 12.66
N ALA A 39 -6.45 -4.31 11.49
CA ALA A 39 -6.30 -3.04 10.77
C ALA A 39 -7.13 -1.89 11.38
N TRP A 40 -8.10 -2.19 12.26
CA TRP A 40 -9.09 -1.22 12.71
C TRP A 40 -8.53 0.03 13.40
N PRO A 41 -7.50 -0.04 14.28
CA PRO A 41 -6.91 1.17 14.88
C PRO A 41 -6.39 2.16 13.83
N VAL A 42 -5.75 1.67 12.78
CA VAL A 42 -5.23 2.49 11.67
C VAL A 42 -6.38 3.07 10.84
N ILE A 43 -7.42 2.28 10.57
CA ILE A 43 -8.63 2.74 9.88
C ILE A 43 -9.33 3.85 10.67
N ALA A 44 -9.46 3.68 11.97
CA ALA A 44 -10.06 4.68 12.86
C ALA A 44 -9.23 5.97 12.90
N PHE A 45 -7.90 5.85 12.92
CA PHE A 45 -7.00 6.99 12.81
C PHE A 45 -7.17 7.71 11.47
N ALA A 46 -7.15 7.00 10.34
CA ALA A 46 -7.35 7.60 9.03
C ALA A 46 -8.67 8.38 8.97
N LYS A 47 -9.75 7.83 9.54
CA LYS A 47 -11.03 8.50 9.66
C LYS A 47 -10.95 9.76 10.53
N SER A 48 -10.25 9.73 11.66
CA SER A 48 -10.07 10.90 12.54
C SER A 48 -9.29 12.02 11.87
N GLN A 49 -8.40 11.69 10.94
CA GLN A 49 -7.61 12.64 10.13
C GLN A 49 -8.34 13.08 8.85
N ALA A 50 -9.62 12.73 8.69
CA ALA A 50 -10.41 12.99 7.48
C ALA A 50 -9.76 12.47 6.18
N ILE A 51 -8.93 11.44 6.26
CA ILE A 51 -8.34 10.78 5.09
C ILE A 51 -9.44 10.02 4.33
N PRO A 52 -9.63 10.24 3.02
CA PRO A 52 -10.70 9.61 2.24
C PRO A 52 -10.35 8.13 1.96
N LEU A 53 -10.54 7.28 2.96
CA LEU A 53 -10.23 5.85 2.95
C LEU A 53 -11.50 5.02 2.91
N ASP A 54 -11.68 4.21 1.86
CA ASP A 54 -12.70 3.18 1.75
C ASP A 54 -12.07 1.81 2.08
N ILE A 55 -12.88 0.88 2.59
CA ILE A 55 -12.45 -0.49 2.89
C ILE A 55 -13.14 -1.42 1.91
N VAL A 56 -12.36 -2.26 1.24
CA VAL A 56 -12.85 -3.25 0.29
C VAL A 56 -12.40 -4.63 0.75
N VAL A 57 -13.34 -5.51 1.05
CA VAL A 57 -13.07 -6.93 1.34
C VAL A 57 -13.53 -7.74 0.14
N GLN A 58 -12.62 -8.51 -0.44
CA GLN A 58 -12.89 -9.23 -1.68
C GLN A 58 -12.17 -10.59 -1.72
N PRO A 59 -12.62 -11.52 -2.58
CA PRO A 59 -11.83 -12.71 -2.91
C PRO A 59 -10.49 -12.33 -3.57
N GLN A 60 -9.51 -13.20 -3.45
CA GLN A 60 -8.26 -13.06 -4.20
C GLN A 60 -8.56 -13.09 -5.71
N SER A 61 -8.18 -12.05 -6.42
CA SER A 61 -8.47 -11.91 -7.85
C SER A 61 -7.51 -12.70 -8.75
N ALA A 62 -6.28 -12.95 -8.29
CA ALA A 62 -5.27 -13.72 -8.99
C ALA A 62 -4.24 -14.29 -8.00
N PRO A 63 -3.55 -15.41 -8.34
CA PRO A 63 -2.44 -15.90 -7.54
C PRO A 63 -1.34 -14.84 -7.34
N GLY A 64 -0.75 -14.81 -6.15
CA GLY A 64 0.33 -13.85 -5.80
C GLY A 64 -0.14 -12.46 -5.39
N ILE A 65 -1.44 -12.17 -5.41
CA ILE A 65 -1.97 -10.90 -4.87
C ILE A 65 -1.79 -10.90 -3.34
N ALA A 66 -1.22 -9.81 -2.82
CA ALA A 66 -1.04 -9.61 -1.40
C ALA A 66 -2.38 -9.64 -0.64
N PRO A 67 -2.40 -10.13 0.61
CA PRO A 67 -3.61 -10.14 1.44
C PRO A 67 -4.17 -8.75 1.72
N ILE A 68 -3.30 -7.77 1.87
CA ILE A 68 -3.63 -6.36 2.10
C ILE A 68 -2.89 -5.51 1.08
N SER A 69 -3.54 -4.51 0.55
CA SER A 69 -2.96 -3.58 -0.43
C SER A 69 -3.74 -2.27 -0.50
N LEU A 70 -3.16 -1.26 -1.13
CA LEU A 70 -3.84 0.00 -1.39
C LEU A 70 -4.12 0.17 -2.88
N ALA A 71 -5.30 0.67 -3.19
CA ALA A 71 -5.62 1.26 -4.49
C ALA A 71 -6.02 2.73 -4.32
N TYR A 72 -5.73 3.55 -5.34
CA TYR A 72 -6.14 4.95 -5.36
C TYR A 72 -7.01 5.18 -6.60
N ILE A 73 -8.28 5.49 -6.37
CA ILE A 73 -9.27 5.59 -7.45
C ILE A 73 -10.14 6.82 -7.21
N SER A 74 -10.22 7.71 -8.19
CA SER A 74 -11.07 8.90 -8.16
C SER A 74 -10.88 9.78 -6.92
N GLY A 75 -9.63 10.01 -6.53
CA GLY A 75 -9.27 10.86 -5.39
C GLY A 75 -9.45 10.20 -4.02
N ARG A 76 -9.72 8.90 -3.96
CA ARG A 76 -9.95 8.15 -2.73
C ARG A 76 -9.03 6.93 -2.63
N CYS A 77 -8.52 6.72 -1.44
CA CYS A 77 -7.79 5.51 -1.10
C CYS A 77 -8.76 4.35 -0.86
N LYS A 78 -8.36 3.15 -1.26
CA LYS A 78 -9.10 1.92 -0.98
C LYS A 78 -8.15 0.93 -0.33
N LEU A 79 -8.36 0.66 0.96
CA LEU A 79 -7.69 -0.45 1.65
C LEU A 79 -8.36 -1.74 1.20
N VAL A 80 -7.65 -2.54 0.42
CA VAL A 80 -8.15 -3.76 -0.20
C VAL A 80 -7.67 -4.97 0.59
N LEU A 81 -8.60 -5.74 1.10
CA LEU A 81 -8.38 -7.00 1.80
C LEU A 81 -8.77 -8.15 0.87
N SER A 82 -7.76 -8.77 0.22
CA SER A 82 -7.95 -9.86 -0.76
C SER A 82 -7.76 -11.21 -0.07
N MET A 83 -8.81 -11.67 0.66
CA MET A 83 -8.70 -12.74 1.65
C MET A 83 -9.20 -14.11 1.19
N ARG A 84 -10.38 -14.18 0.56
CA ARG A 84 -11.00 -15.45 0.16
C ARG A 84 -10.19 -16.10 -0.95
N GLY A 85 -9.80 -17.38 -0.72
CA GLY A 85 -8.93 -18.10 -1.64
C GLY A 85 -7.45 -17.71 -1.57
N ASN A 86 -7.09 -16.71 -0.75
CA ASN A 86 -5.72 -16.28 -0.55
C ASN A 86 -5.06 -17.08 0.57
N VAL A 87 -4.21 -18.03 0.20
CA VAL A 87 -3.48 -18.87 1.17
C VAL A 87 -2.54 -18.04 2.04
N GLU A 88 -1.97 -16.96 1.50
CA GLU A 88 -1.06 -16.07 2.24
C GLU A 88 -1.77 -15.30 3.35
N ALA A 89 -3.06 -15.00 3.20
CA ALA A 89 -3.83 -14.32 4.24
C ALA A 89 -3.83 -15.09 5.57
N ARG A 90 -3.98 -16.43 5.51
CA ARG A 90 -3.92 -17.29 6.68
C ARG A 90 -2.48 -17.57 7.09
N ALA A 91 -1.62 -17.91 6.15
CA ALA A 91 -0.22 -18.22 6.41
C ALA A 91 0.51 -17.05 7.10
N THR A 92 0.22 -15.82 6.74
CA THR A 92 0.76 -14.63 7.41
C THR A 92 0.34 -14.57 8.87
N LEU A 93 -0.97 -14.78 9.16
CA LEU A 93 -1.44 -14.79 10.56
C LEU A 93 -0.80 -15.91 11.41
N GLU A 94 -0.50 -17.04 10.79
CA GLU A 94 0.11 -18.20 11.44
C GLU A 94 1.62 -18.02 11.70
N ARG A 95 2.31 -17.23 10.88
CA ARG A 95 3.75 -16.93 11.02
C ARG A 95 4.07 -15.86 12.06
N ILE A 96 3.10 -15.03 12.41
CA ILE A 96 3.30 -13.96 13.40
C ILE A 96 3.11 -14.54 14.81
N GLU A 97 4.07 -14.26 15.70
CA GLU A 97 3.95 -14.63 17.10
C GLU A 97 2.66 -14.04 17.72
N PRO A 98 1.90 -14.82 18.52
CA PRO A 98 0.57 -14.40 18.98
C PRO A 98 0.54 -13.05 19.71
N ASP A 99 1.57 -12.72 20.46
CA ASP A 99 1.69 -11.46 21.22
C ASP A 99 2.13 -10.27 20.35
N LEU A 100 2.66 -10.52 19.15
CA LEU A 100 2.98 -9.50 18.15
C LEU A 100 1.85 -9.30 17.13
N LEU A 101 0.87 -10.20 17.07
CA LEU A 101 -0.10 -10.24 15.99
C LEU A 101 -0.84 -8.91 15.81
N ALA A 102 -1.33 -8.31 16.88
CA ALA A 102 -2.06 -7.04 16.80
C ALA A 102 -1.16 -5.92 16.24
N ALA A 103 0.01 -5.73 16.83
CA ALA A 103 0.95 -4.68 16.41
C ALA A 103 1.43 -4.88 14.95
N THR A 104 1.61 -6.13 14.52
CA THR A 104 2.05 -6.44 13.15
C THR A 104 0.93 -6.24 12.12
N LEU A 105 -0.33 -6.54 12.46
CA LEU A 105 -1.46 -6.23 11.58
C LEU A 105 -1.68 -4.72 11.45
N GLU A 106 -1.50 -3.98 12.54
CA GLU A 106 -1.51 -2.52 12.49
C GLU A 106 -0.34 -1.96 11.68
N LEU A 107 0.87 -2.52 11.82
CA LEU A 107 2.03 -2.17 11.00
C LEU A 107 1.70 -2.29 9.50
N MET A 108 1.13 -3.44 9.07
CA MET A 108 0.78 -3.65 7.66
C MET A 108 -0.30 -2.68 7.18
N ALA A 109 -1.32 -2.41 7.99
CA ALA A 109 -2.34 -1.43 7.64
C ALA A 109 -1.79 0.01 7.59
N ALA A 110 -0.85 0.36 8.47
CA ALA A 110 -0.19 1.67 8.48
C ALA A 110 0.76 1.84 7.28
N HIS A 111 1.37 0.76 6.80
CA HIS A 111 2.09 0.75 5.53
C HIS A 111 1.19 1.19 4.38
N GLU A 112 0.01 0.59 4.24
CA GLU A 112 -0.97 0.96 3.21
C GLU A 112 -1.45 2.42 3.37
N LEU A 113 -1.59 2.89 4.62
CA LEU A 113 -1.92 4.28 4.90
C LEU A 113 -0.78 5.24 4.47
N GLY A 114 0.46 4.79 4.54
CA GLY A 114 1.62 5.49 3.98
C GLY A 114 1.47 5.75 2.48
N HIS A 115 1.13 4.74 1.71
CA HIS A 115 0.83 4.88 0.29
C HIS A 115 -0.35 5.84 0.04
N CYS A 116 -1.43 5.71 0.82
CA CYS A 116 -2.57 6.62 0.74
C CYS A 116 -2.12 8.07 0.91
N ARG A 117 -1.32 8.36 1.92
CA ARG A 117 -0.80 9.71 2.17
C ARG A 117 -0.04 10.24 0.96
N ARG A 118 0.84 9.44 0.37
CA ARG A 118 1.63 9.81 -0.80
C ARG A 118 0.75 10.11 -2.02
N TYR A 119 -0.28 9.31 -2.27
CA TYR A 119 -1.24 9.60 -3.34
C TYR A 119 -1.99 10.92 -3.12
N LEU A 120 -2.44 11.18 -1.91
CA LEU A 120 -3.14 12.42 -1.57
C LEU A 120 -2.25 13.67 -1.68
N ASP A 121 -0.96 13.52 -1.40
CA ASP A 121 0.04 14.58 -1.59
C ASP A 121 0.42 14.77 -3.08
N GLY A 122 -0.17 14.00 -3.99
CA GLY A 122 0.14 14.03 -5.42
C GLY A 122 1.46 13.33 -5.79
N ALA A 123 2.07 12.63 -4.85
CA ALA A 123 3.42 12.11 -4.97
C ALA A 123 3.55 10.98 -5.98
N TRP A 124 2.56 10.09 -6.07
CA TRP A 124 2.63 8.92 -6.96
C TRP A 124 2.26 9.24 -8.42
N ASN A 125 1.53 10.33 -8.65
CA ASN A 125 1.02 10.72 -9.96
C ASN A 125 1.84 11.81 -10.67
N GLY A 126 2.90 12.27 -10.05
CA GLY A 126 3.82 13.25 -10.58
C GLY A 126 5.02 13.37 -9.64
N LEU A 127 6.16 13.82 -10.14
CA LEU A 127 7.34 14.02 -9.30
C LEU A 127 7.02 15.10 -8.25
N PRO A 128 6.85 14.74 -6.98
CA PRO A 128 6.58 15.72 -5.96
C PRO A 128 7.84 16.48 -5.60
N ALA A 129 7.64 17.65 -5.00
CA ALA A 129 8.71 18.37 -4.36
C ALA A 129 9.42 17.45 -3.34
N GLY A 130 10.72 17.21 -3.51
CA GLY A 130 11.53 16.31 -2.69
C GLY A 130 11.87 14.96 -3.34
N PHE A 131 11.24 14.58 -4.45
CA PHE A 131 11.76 13.52 -5.28
C PHE A 131 12.96 14.05 -6.08
N VAL A 132 14.13 13.64 -5.68
CA VAL A 132 15.30 13.72 -6.57
C VAL A 132 15.07 12.66 -7.63
N ALA A 133 14.91 13.07 -8.90
CA ALA A 133 14.95 12.13 -9.99
C ALA A 133 16.22 11.32 -9.86
N ALA A 134 16.10 10.01 -9.65
CA ALA A 134 17.26 9.17 -9.54
C ALA A 134 18.00 9.22 -10.89
N ALA A 135 19.27 9.52 -10.88
CA ALA A 135 20.10 9.33 -12.05
C ALA A 135 19.99 7.86 -12.47
N LEU A 136 19.63 7.64 -13.72
CA LEU A 136 19.66 6.30 -14.28
C LEU A 136 21.11 5.99 -14.66
N PRO A 137 21.59 4.76 -14.44
CA PRO A 137 22.89 4.34 -14.95
C PRO A 137 22.98 4.58 -16.47
N ASP A 138 24.12 5.07 -16.93
CA ASP A 138 24.32 5.45 -18.35
C ASP A 138 24.26 4.22 -19.29
N ASP A 139 24.55 3.03 -18.78
CA ASP A 139 24.61 1.75 -19.48
C ASP A 139 23.29 0.98 -19.56
N ILE A 140 22.18 1.54 -19.01
CA ILE A 140 20.87 0.89 -19.09
C ILE A 140 20.40 0.84 -20.54
N ASN A 141 19.97 -0.37 -20.95
CA ASN A 141 19.28 -0.58 -22.21
C ASN A 141 18.11 0.41 -22.35
N PRO A 142 18.06 1.24 -23.41
CA PRO A 142 17.01 2.23 -23.60
C PRO A 142 15.58 1.69 -23.50
N ALA A 143 15.36 0.43 -23.94
CA ALA A 143 14.06 -0.24 -23.88
C ALA A 143 13.61 -0.55 -22.42
N LEU A 144 14.53 -0.60 -21.46
CA LEU A 144 14.25 -0.91 -20.06
C LEU A 144 14.23 0.34 -19.16
N ARG A 145 14.57 1.51 -19.69
CA ARG A 145 14.68 2.75 -18.89
C ARG A 145 13.41 3.09 -18.13
N LEU A 146 12.25 3.00 -18.76
CA LEU A 146 10.95 3.27 -18.12
C LEU A 146 10.69 2.29 -16.97
N SER A 147 10.79 0.99 -17.24
CA SER A 147 10.55 -0.04 -16.21
C SER A 147 11.50 0.08 -15.03
N TYR A 148 12.77 0.43 -15.28
CA TYR A 148 13.75 0.65 -14.22
C TYR A 148 13.41 1.91 -13.41
N SER A 149 13.02 2.99 -14.07
CA SER A 149 12.59 4.23 -13.41
C SER A 149 11.37 3.99 -12.52
N ASP A 150 10.37 3.27 -13.03
CA ASP A 150 9.14 2.92 -12.29
C ASP A 150 9.45 2.03 -11.10
N MET A 151 10.30 1.02 -11.26
CA MET A 151 10.73 0.15 -10.17
C MET A 151 11.46 0.92 -9.07
N LYS A 152 12.38 1.83 -9.44
CA LYS A 152 13.11 2.66 -8.50
C LYS A 152 12.18 3.65 -7.78
N ALA A 153 11.25 4.27 -8.49
CA ALA A 153 10.25 5.16 -7.90
C ALA A 153 9.36 4.39 -6.91
N THR A 154 8.86 3.21 -7.30
CA THR A 154 8.02 2.36 -6.44
C THR A 154 8.80 1.92 -5.19
N ARG A 155 10.06 1.50 -5.30
CA ARG A 155 10.91 1.15 -4.15
C ARG A 155 11.01 2.28 -3.12
N ARG A 156 11.10 3.53 -3.58
CA ARG A 156 11.14 4.70 -2.70
C ARG A 156 9.83 4.94 -1.98
N GLU A 157 8.71 4.73 -2.66
CA GLU A 157 7.37 4.81 -2.05
C GLU A 157 7.16 3.69 -1.03
N GLU A 158 7.60 2.47 -1.33
CA GLU A 158 7.61 1.35 -0.38
C GLU A 158 8.44 1.68 0.88
N GLY A 159 9.61 2.29 0.70
CA GLY A 159 10.44 2.75 1.81
C GLY A 159 9.75 3.80 2.69
N TYR A 160 9.01 4.73 2.09
CA TYR A 160 8.19 5.67 2.83
C TYR A 160 7.08 4.96 3.61
N ALA A 161 6.38 4.03 2.98
CA ALA A 161 5.30 3.28 3.61
C ALA A 161 5.79 2.42 4.78
N ASP A 162 6.96 1.78 4.66
CA ASP A 162 7.60 1.05 5.76
C ASP A 162 7.94 1.97 6.94
N LEU A 163 8.42 3.19 6.68
CA LEU A 163 8.68 4.16 7.73
C LEU A 163 7.40 4.66 8.42
N VAL A 164 6.31 4.84 7.69
CA VAL A 164 5.00 5.16 8.27
C VAL A 164 4.53 4.02 9.18
N ALA A 165 4.69 2.79 8.74
CA ALA A 165 4.37 1.60 9.52
C ALA A 165 5.19 1.51 10.82
N LEU A 166 6.49 1.77 10.75
CA LEU A 166 7.37 1.78 11.92
C LEU A 166 7.09 2.96 12.85
N ALA A 167 6.82 4.16 12.31
CA ALA A 167 6.43 5.31 13.13
C ALA A 167 5.10 5.07 13.85
N TRP A 168 4.13 4.44 13.20
CA TRP A 168 2.90 3.97 13.84
C TRP A 168 3.19 3.04 15.00
N THR A 169 4.02 2.02 14.75
CA THR A 169 4.39 1.03 15.77
C THR A 169 5.07 1.69 16.97
N GLN A 170 5.99 2.63 16.74
CA GLN A 170 6.65 3.36 17.81
C GLN A 170 5.67 4.18 18.66
N GLN A 171 4.66 4.78 18.06
CA GLN A 171 3.68 5.61 18.76
C GLN A 171 2.65 4.78 19.55
N HIS A 172 2.24 3.62 19.03
CA HIS A 172 1.13 2.85 19.60
C HIS A 172 1.58 1.60 20.37
N HIS A 173 2.75 1.05 20.02
CA HIS A 173 3.31 -0.18 20.61
C HIS A 173 4.82 -0.02 20.93
N PRO A 174 5.26 1.02 21.65
CA PRO A 174 6.68 1.31 21.85
C PRO A 174 7.45 0.17 22.50
N SER A 175 6.83 -0.58 23.41
CA SER A 175 7.46 -1.74 24.06
C SER A 175 7.67 -2.94 23.12
N LEU A 176 6.88 -3.04 22.04
CA LEU A 176 6.98 -4.09 21.03
C LEU A 176 7.83 -3.67 19.82
N TYR A 177 8.19 -2.38 19.73
CA TYR A 177 8.89 -1.83 18.58
C TYR A 177 10.12 -2.64 18.15
N PRO A 178 11.05 -3.03 19.03
CA PRO A 178 12.24 -3.76 18.61
C PRO A 178 11.91 -5.11 17.94
N ARG A 179 10.87 -5.78 18.41
CA ARG A 179 10.45 -7.08 17.86
C ARG A 179 9.69 -6.94 16.54
N VAL A 180 8.80 -5.95 16.45
CA VAL A 180 8.07 -5.64 15.22
C VAL A 180 9.00 -5.14 14.13
N HIS A 181 9.97 -4.28 14.47
CA HIS A 181 11.03 -3.86 13.56
C HIS A 181 11.85 -5.05 13.04
N ALA A 182 12.25 -5.97 13.94
CA ALA A 182 12.99 -7.18 13.55
C ALA A 182 12.15 -8.08 12.62
N TRP A 183 10.84 -8.18 12.87
CA TRP A 183 9.92 -8.90 12.00
C TRP A 183 9.87 -8.27 10.59
N LEU A 184 9.70 -6.96 10.49
CA LEU A 184 9.67 -6.26 9.20
C LEU A 184 11.01 -6.41 8.46
N LEU A 185 12.12 -6.26 9.17
CA LEU A 185 13.46 -6.45 8.60
C LEU A 185 13.63 -7.87 8.01
N ALA A 186 13.14 -8.89 8.72
CA ALA A 186 13.18 -10.28 8.25
C ALA A 186 12.30 -10.48 7.01
N GLU A 187 11.07 -9.92 6.98
CA GLU A 187 10.18 -10.00 5.82
C GLU A 187 10.79 -9.31 4.58
N ARG A 188 11.40 -8.12 4.75
CA ARG A 188 12.06 -7.39 3.66
C ARG A 188 13.37 -8.05 3.19
N SER A 189 14.00 -8.85 4.05
CA SER A 189 15.22 -9.60 3.70
C SER A 189 14.93 -10.95 3.03
N LYS A 190 13.69 -11.44 3.14
CA LYS A 190 13.30 -12.75 2.60
C LYS A 190 13.20 -12.66 1.09
N ASP A 191 13.92 -13.58 0.40
CA ASP A 191 13.93 -13.67 -1.06
C ASP A 191 14.23 -12.30 -1.76
N LEU A 192 15.05 -11.47 -1.10
CA LEU A 192 15.37 -10.13 -1.56
C LEU A 192 16.06 -10.15 -2.93
N ILE A 193 15.47 -9.43 -3.87
CA ILE A 193 16.12 -9.10 -5.15
C ILE A 193 16.63 -7.66 -5.04
N PRO A 194 17.96 -7.44 -5.04
CA PRO A 194 18.53 -6.10 -4.92
C PRO A 194 17.96 -5.15 -5.98
N GLY A 195 17.55 -3.96 -5.55
CA GLY A 195 16.96 -2.93 -6.41
C GLY A 195 15.50 -3.16 -6.81
N SER A 196 14.87 -4.26 -6.39
CA SER A 196 13.42 -4.47 -6.60
C SER A 196 12.59 -3.47 -5.78
N HIS A 197 11.32 -3.34 -6.12
CA HIS A 197 10.42 -2.44 -5.41
C HIS A 197 10.29 -2.72 -3.90
N HIS A 198 10.44 -3.96 -3.46
CA HIS A 198 10.42 -4.33 -2.04
C HIS A 198 11.79 -4.29 -1.35
N ASP A 199 12.86 -3.89 -2.04
CA ASP A 199 14.18 -3.66 -1.44
C ASP A 199 14.22 -2.32 -0.69
N THR A 200 13.60 -2.31 0.48
CA THR A 200 13.48 -1.13 1.34
C THR A 200 14.41 -1.15 2.54
N LEU A 201 15.38 -2.08 2.54
CA LEU A 201 16.26 -2.32 3.70
C LEU A 201 16.98 -1.06 4.20
N VAL A 202 17.35 -0.15 3.31
CA VAL A 202 18.02 1.11 3.70
C VAL A 202 17.13 1.92 4.66
N TRP A 203 15.84 2.05 4.40
CA TRP A 203 14.91 2.80 5.26
C TRP A 203 14.58 2.05 6.54
N VAL A 204 14.34 0.73 6.46
CA VAL A 204 14.09 -0.10 7.64
C VAL A 204 15.28 -0.08 8.59
N GLN A 205 16.52 -0.15 8.08
CA GLN A 205 17.74 -0.07 8.89
C GLN A 205 17.95 1.30 9.54
N LEU A 206 17.64 2.40 8.85
CA LEU A 206 17.67 3.75 9.42
C LEU A 206 16.70 3.91 10.60
N ALA A 207 15.59 3.21 10.57
CA ALA A 207 14.59 3.20 11.64
C ALA A 207 14.90 2.23 12.78
N LYS A 208 16.07 1.58 12.81
CA LYS A 208 16.45 0.66 13.89
C LYS A 208 16.41 1.30 15.27
N ASP A 209 16.82 2.56 15.37
CA ASP A 209 16.68 3.35 16.58
C ASP A 209 15.30 4.04 16.57
N ALA A 210 14.40 3.57 17.43
CA ALA A 210 13.06 4.10 17.57
C ALA A 210 13.01 5.62 17.84
N THR A 211 14.06 6.19 18.43
CA THR A 211 14.13 7.63 18.74
C THR A 211 14.15 8.49 17.48
N THR A 212 14.57 7.94 16.35
CA THR A 212 14.57 8.65 15.06
C THR A 212 13.15 8.92 14.53
N LEU A 213 12.15 8.21 15.06
CA LEU A 213 10.73 8.30 14.68
C LEU A 213 9.88 9.10 15.66
N VAL A 214 10.48 9.75 16.66
CA VAL A 214 9.77 10.53 17.68
C VAL A 214 9.61 11.98 17.22
N GLN A 215 8.59 12.26 16.44
CA GLN A 215 8.19 13.61 16.04
C GLN A 215 6.70 13.86 16.29
N SER A 216 6.21 15.01 15.89
CA SER A 216 4.84 15.47 16.15
C SER A 216 3.72 14.61 15.54
N SER A 217 4.03 13.83 14.51
CA SER A 217 3.08 12.93 13.88
C SER A 217 3.77 11.79 13.15
N THR A 218 3.06 10.69 12.94
CA THR A 218 3.50 9.50 12.17
C THR A 218 4.08 9.90 10.81
N PHE A 219 3.39 10.75 10.06
CA PHE A 219 3.84 11.16 8.72
C PHE A 219 5.05 12.08 8.74
N ALA A 220 5.13 13.01 9.71
CA ALA A 220 6.28 13.92 9.82
C ALA A 220 7.58 13.16 10.16
N SER A 221 7.50 12.21 11.10
CA SER A 221 8.61 11.32 11.47
C SER A 221 9.14 10.54 10.27
N SER A 222 8.21 9.97 9.50
CA SER A 222 8.53 9.17 8.31
C SER A 222 9.18 10.00 7.21
N THR A 223 8.69 11.22 6.95
CA THR A 223 9.20 12.10 5.89
C THR A 223 10.67 12.47 6.12
N ALA A 224 11.04 12.81 7.35
CA ALA A 224 12.42 13.19 7.66
C ALA A 224 13.39 12.02 7.45
N LEU A 225 13.04 10.85 7.95
CA LEU A 225 13.89 9.67 7.83
C LEU A 225 13.92 9.11 6.40
N TRP A 226 12.79 9.22 5.68
CA TRP A 226 12.71 8.87 4.27
C TRP A 226 13.66 9.71 3.40
N ALA A 227 13.70 11.03 3.63
CA ALA A 227 14.63 11.92 2.95
C ALA A 227 16.09 11.54 3.18
N ALA A 228 16.46 11.12 4.41
CA ALA A 228 17.78 10.61 4.72
C ALA A 228 18.10 9.33 3.93
N GLY A 229 17.14 8.41 3.82
CA GLY A 229 17.27 7.18 3.03
C GLY A 229 17.44 7.44 1.54
N LEU A 230 16.74 8.45 0.97
CA LEU A 230 16.89 8.83 -0.44
C LEU A 230 18.34 9.23 -0.79
N ALA A 231 19.07 9.84 0.14
CA ALA A 231 20.48 10.19 -0.06
C ALA A 231 21.40 8.97 -0.10
N LEU A 232 20.98 7.85 0.49
CA LEU A 232 21.71 6.58 0.53
C LEU A 232 21.28 5.61 -0.59
N ASP A 233 20.15 5.89 -1.24
CA ASP A 233 19.51 5.06 -2.28
C ASP A 233 20.00 5.41 -3.70
N ASN A 234 21.23 5.74 -3.88
CA ASN A 234 21.83 6.16 -5.16
C ASN A 234 22.44 4.98 -5.93
#